data_dddf11058b5d2959c3416cd29b6ca002
#
_entry.id   dddf11058b5d2959c3416cd29b6ca002
#
_cell.length_a   1.000
_cell.length_b   1.000
_cell.length_c   1.000
_cell.angle_alpha   90.00
_cell.angle_beta   90.00
_cell.angle_gamma   90.00
#
_symmetry.space_group_name_H-M   'P 1'
#
loop_
_entity.id
_entity.type
_entity.pdbx_description
1 polymer ?
#
loop_
_entity_poly.entity_id
_entity_poly.type
_entity_poly.pdbx_seq_one_letter_code
_entity_poly.pdbx_strand_id
1 'polypeptide(L)'
;YNIQQKSAIIVETFRDVTKKKIKGKGKMMVVTSSRLAAVRYYHEIKRYLETNGYKDVEILAAFSGSIKDPEDQRDIEWTESKLNGVNESQTKQLFHDDGNILIVAEKYQTGFDEPLLHTMIVDKKLRGVKAVQTLSRLNRTHPDKQDTFIIDFVNTKEDILKAFQPFYQETSLSQEINTDLIYKTQKMLRNFKIYDDSDIEKVNKIYFDEDKRKANKIQAAITNALLPVQQKYNALNQEQRYQFRKLCRTFVKWYDYITQITRMFDKQMHEEYIFCSYLAKVVPADPSVPFELGDRVKLEYYNLEKTYEGSINLVKEEKGVYDPAKLKKPVKLEETLSPLEQVIEKINEQYMGNFTEG
;
A
#
# COMPACT_ATOMS: atom_id res chain seq x y z
N TYR A 1 -3.78 21.93 16.33
CA TYR A 1 -3.52 20.92 17.37
C TYR A 1 -2.04 20.92 17.73
N ASN A 2 -1.72 20.88 19.02
CA ASN A 2 -0.34 20.75 19.46
C ASN A 2 0.13 19.28 19.36
N ILE A 3 1.44 19.06 19.48
CA ILE A 3 2.01 17.72 19.33
C ILE A 3 1.51 16.73 20.40
N GLN A 4 1.17 17.22 21.59
CA GLN A 4 0.65 16.39 22.68
C GLN A 4 -0.72 15.81 22.33
N GLN A 5 -1.64 16.66 21.85
CA GLN A 5 -2.98 16.24 21.43
C GLN A 5 -2.91 15.27 20.25
N LYS A 6 -2.07 15.58 19.24
CA LYS A 6 -1.87 14.68 18.10
C LYS A 6 -1.30 13.33 18.55
N SER A 7 -0.34 13.31 19.47
CA SER A 7 0.24 12.07 20.01
C SER A 7 -0.79 11.24 20.77
N ALA A 8 -1.67 11.87 21.54
CA ALA A 8 -2.78 11.19 22.19
C ALA A 8 -3.72 10.55 21.15
N ILE A 9 -4.12 11.31 20.12
CA ILE A 9 -4.95 10.79 19.02
C ILE A 9 -4.28 9.58 18.34
N ILE A 10 -2.98 9.65 18.07
CA ILE A 10 -2.21 8.57 17.45
C ILE A 10 -2.27 7.29 18.29
N VAL A 11 -1.96 7.39 19.58
CA VAL A 11 -1.93 6.23 20.48
C VAL A 11 -3.31 5.63 20.68
N GLU A 12 -4.32 6.45 20.95
CA GLU A 12 -5.68 5.96 21.16
C GLU A 12 -6.26 5.37 19.87
N THR A 13 -6.02 5.99 18.70
CA THR A 13 -6.39 5.40 17.41
C THR A 13 -5.71 4.05 17.19
N PHE A 14 -4.44 3.92 17.55
CA PHE A 14 -3.77 2.62 17.44
C PHE A 14 -4.44 1.59 18.32
N ARG A 15 -4.70 1.88 19.57
CA ARG A 15 -5.27 0.93 20.56
C ARG A 15 -6.72 0.58 20.27
N ASP A 16 -7.53 1.57 19.92
CA ASP A 16 -8.97 1.38 19.75
C ASP A 16 -9.34 0.87 18.35
N VAL A 17 -8.59 1.23 17.33
CA VAL A 17 -8.86 0.87 15.93
C VAL A 17 -7.82 -0.11 15.38
N THR A 18 -6.57 0.34 15.24
CA THR A 18 -5.55 -0.36 14.46
C THR A 18 -5.20 -1.73 15.04
N LYS A 19 -4.97 -1.79 16.35
CA LYS A 19 -4.58 -3.01 17.04
C LYS A 19 -5.57 -4.16 16.90
N LYS A 20 -6.85 -3.84 16.74
CA LYS A 20 -7.94 -4.83 16.59
C LYS A 20 -8.05 -5.39 15.17
N LYS A 21 -7.40 -4.74 14.19
CA LYS A 21 -7.46 -5.11 12.78
C LYS A 21 -6.44 -6.21 12.43
N ILE A 22 -6.69 -6.87 11.31
CA ILE A 22 -5.81 -7.93 10.79
C ILE A 22 -5.54 -9.00 11.87
N LYS A 23 -6.61 -9.44 12.55
CA LYS A 23 -6.55 -10.42 13.67
C LYS A 23 -5.57 -10.00 14.78
N GLY A 24 -5.53 -8.72 15.12
CA GLY A 24 -4.66 -8.20 16.17
C GLY A 24 -3.24 -7.85 15.71
N LYS A 25 -2.94 -7.93 14.40
CA LYS A 25 -1.62 -7.65 13.83
C LYS A 25 -1.54 -6.29 13.10
N GLY A 26 -2.60 -5.48 13.15
CA GLY A 26 -2.62 -4.18 12.48
C GLY A 26 -1.50 -3.26 12.95
N LYS A 27 -0.82 -2.61 12.00
CA LYS A 27 0.27 -1.67 12.23
C LYS A 27 -0.09 -0.27 11.77
N MET A 28 0.57 0.74 12.34
CA MET A 28 0.34 2.14 12.04
C MET A 28 1.62 2.82 11.56
N MET A 29 1.48 3.74 10.62
CA MET A 29 2.56 4.64 10.19
C MET A 29 2.16 6.10 10.45
N VAL A 30 3.08 6.88 11.01
CA VAL A 30 2.93 8.33 11.24
C VAL A 30 3.89 9.07 10.32
N VAL A 31 3.35 9.77 9.33
CA VAL A 31 4.15 10.52 8.33
C VAL A 31 4.32 11.95 8.80
N THR A 32 5.56 12.35 9.11
CA THR A 32 5.89 13.65 9.65
C THR A 32 6.55 14.57 8.62
N SER A 33 6.48 15.88 8.87
CA SER A 33 7.02 16.91 7.98
C SER A 33 8.55 16.99 7.97
N SER A 34 9.21 16.57 9.06
CA SER A 34 10.67 16.68 9.21
C SER A 34 11.23 15.65 10.19
N ARG A 35 12.55 15.45 10.16
CA ARG A 35 13.26 14.63 11.15
C ARG A 35 13.05 15.13 12.57
N LEU A 36 13.06 16.45 12.77
CA LEU A 36 12.80 17.06 14.08
C LEU A 36 11.40 16.71 14.57
N ALA A 37 10.39 16.82 13.69
CA ALA A 37 9.03 16.43 14.03
C ALA A 37 8.96 14.93 14.40
N ALA A 38 9.65 14.05 13.67
CA ALA A 38 9.67 12.62 13.99
C ALA A 38 10.26 12.36 15.38
N VAL A 39 11.36 13.01 15.74
CA VAL A 39 11.99 12.89 17.08
C VAL A 39 11.05 13.39 18.17
N ARG A 40 10.41 14.55 17.97
CA ARG A 40 9.45 15.12 18.93
C ARG A 40 8.22 14.23 19.11
N TYR A 41 7.67 13.67 18.02
CA TYR A 41 6.59 12.69 18.10
C TYR A 41 7.01 11.41 18.84
N TYR A 42 8.21 10.91 18.58
CA TYR A 42 8.72 9.73 19.25
C TYR A 42 8.75 9.93 20.76
N HIS A 43 9.34 11.03 21.23
CA HIS A 43 9.43 11.33 22.66
C HIS A 43 8.07 11.61 23.30
N GLU A 44 7.20 12.32 22.60
CA GLU A 44 5.87 12.67 23.11
C GLU A 44 4.95 11.45 23.21
N ILE A 45 4.96 10.59 22.17
CA ILE A 45 4.21 9.34 22.20
C ILE A 45 4.75 8.44 23.31
N LYS A 46 6.07 8.32 23.46
CA LYS A 46 6.69 7.53 24.54
C LYS A 46 6.26 8.04 25.91
N ARG A 47 6.32 9.35 26.12
CA ARG A 47 5.84 9.99 27.34
C ARG A 47 4.36 9.69 27.60
N TYR A 48 3.52 9.76 26.57
CA TYR A 48 2.10 9.48 26.69
C TYR A 48 1.84 8.01 27.06
N LEU A 49 2.55 7.08 26.45
CA LEU A 49 2.47 5.64 26.78
C LEU A 49 2.86 5.38 28.23
N GLU A 50 3.96 5.97 28.71
CA GLU A 50 4.45 5.85 30.08
C GLU A 50 3.45 6.45 31.08
N THR A 51 2.92 7.65 30.82
CA THR A 51 1.97 8.34 31.69
C THR A 51 0.67 7.55 31.88
N ASN A 52 0.21 6.88 30.80
CA ASN A 52 -1.01 6.08 30.82
C ASN A 52 -0.76 4.60 31.20
N GLY A 53 0.46 4.21 31.46
CA GLY A 53 0.83 2.83 31.81
C GLY A 53 0.64 1.83 30.66
N TYR A 54 0.67 2.29 29.40
CA TYR A 54 0.51 1.45 28.22
C TYR A 54 1.83 0.77 27.87
N LYS A 55 1.94 -0.53 28.17
CA LYS A 55 3.15 -1.34 27.95
C LYS A 55 3.07 -2.22 26.69
N ASP A 56 1.98 -2.17 25.99
CA ASP A 56 1.59 -3.05 24.90
C ASP A 56 1.72 -2.39 23.51
N VAL A 57 2.43 -1.27 23.43
CA VAL A 57 2.64 -0.52 22.19
C VAL A 57 4.14 -0.24 22.01
N GLU A 58 4.72 -0.83 20.98
CA GLU A 58 6.11 -0.60 20.58
C GLU A 58 6.17 0.44 19.46
N ILE A 59 6.98 1.48 19.67
CA ILE A 59 7.15 2.59 18.73
C ILE A 59 8.54 2.61 18.14
N LEU A 60 8.65 2.88 16.85
CA LEU A 60 9.91 3.02 16.14
C LEU A 60 9.92 4.32 15.34
N ALA A 61 11.11 4.88 15.15
CA ALA A 61 11.32 6.02 14.27
C ALA A 61 12.14 5.61 13.03
N ALA A 62 11.88 6.23 11.88
CA ALA A 62 12.65 5.99 10.66
C ALA A 62 12.92 7.29 9.89
N PHE A 63 14.19 7.68 9.86
CA PHE A 63 14.69 8.82 9.11
C PHE A 63 16.18 8.66 8.83
N SER A 64 16.72 9.37 7.85
CA SER A 64 18.14 9.29 7.49
C SER A 64 18.95 10.41 8.13
N GLY A 65 20.18 10.08 8.57
CA GLY A 65 21.10 11.02 9.19
C GLY A 65 20.76 11.34 10.65
N SER A 66 21.20 12.49 11.12
CA SER A 66 21.03 12.95 12.49
C SER A 66 20.31 14.28 12.58
N ILE A 67 19.78 14.62 13.75
CA ILE A 67 19.13 15.88 14.07
C ILE A 67 19.29 16.22 15.55
N LYS A 68 19.55 17.51 15.85
CA LYS A 68 19.46 18.06 17.19
C LYS A 68 18.14 18.78 17.36
N ASP A 69 17.48 18.62 18.51
CA ASP A 69 16.33 19.42 18.84
C ASP A 69 16.80 20.69 19.55
N PRO A 70 16.58 21.91 18.99
CA PRO A 70 17.00 23.15 19.61
C PRO A 70 16.37 23.43 20.99
N GLU A 71 15.25 22.78 21.27
CA GLU A 71 14.54 22.94 22.57
C GLU A 71 15.03 21.90 23.60
N ASP A 72 15.82 20.91 23.20
CA ASP A 72 16.39 19.92 24.10
C ASP A 72 17.68 20.46 24.72
N GLN A 73 17.61 20.90 25.98
CA GLN A 73 18.75 21.44 26.73
C GLN A 73 19.93 20.44 26.89
N ARG A 74 19.71 19.16 26.62
CA ARG A 74 20.73 18.10 26.73
C ARG A 74 21.70 18.10 25.54
N ASP A 75 21.47 18.89 24.51
CA ASP A 75 22.24 18.97 23.24
C ASP A 75 22.48 17.58 22.60
N ILE A 76 21.47 16.72 22.66
CA ILE A 76 21.58 15.38 22.14
C ILE A 76 21.38 15.38 20.64
N GLU A 77 22.31 14.77 19.93
CA GLU A 77 22.15 14.44 18.51
C GLU A 77 21.43 13.10 18.38
N TRP A 78 20.22 13.17 17.79
CA TRP A 78 19.33 12.01 17.61
C TRP A 78 19.54 11.37 16.25
N THR A 79 19.67 10.05 16.22
CA THR A 79 19.66 9.21 15.03
C THR A 79 18.57 8.15 15.16
N GLU A 80 18.18 7.54 14.06
CA GLU A 80 17.26 6.42 14.06
C GLU A 80 17.71 5.30 14.98
N SER A 81 18.99 4.91 14.86
CA SER A 81 19.59 3.85 15.70
C SER A 81 19.55 4.18 17.19
N LYS A 82 19.74 5.44 17.55
CA LYS A 82 19.71 5.87 18.94
C LYS A 82 18.31 5.84 19.55
N LEU A 83 17.28 6.14 18.74
CA LEU A 83 15.89 6.07 19.18
C LEU A 83 15.41 4.62 19.29
N ASN A 84 15.72 3.79 18.29
CA ASN A 84 15.22 2.42 18.20
C ASN A 84 16.07 1.39 18.95
N GLY A 85 17.31 1.73 19.35
CA GLY A 85 18.23 0.79 19.98
C GLY A 85 18.82 -0.28 19.06
N VAL A 86 18.58 -0.17 17.73
CA VAL A 86 19.07 -1.11 16.71
C VAL A 86 19.69 -0.35 15.52
N ASN A 87 20.44 -1.05 14.66
CA ASN A 87 20.96 -0.44 13.44
C ASN A 87 19.83 -0.09 12.47
N GLU A 88 20.02 0.96 11.66
CA GLU A 88 19.03 1.41 10.67
C GLU A 88 18.59 0.30 9.70
N SER A 89 19.49 -0.61 9.34
CA SER A 89 19.16 -1.76 8.48
C SER A 89 18.19 -2.75 9.10
N GLN A 90 18.09 -2.77 10.44
CA GLN A 90 17.23 -3.68 11.20
C GLN A 90 15.86 -3.08 11.53
N THR A 91 15.70 -1.75 11.41
CA THR A 91 14.44 -1.07 11.76
C THR A 91 13.23 -1.64 11.01
N LYS A 92 13.38 -1.94 9.72
CA LYS A 92 12.28 -2.51 8.92
C LYS A 92 11.85 -3.88 9.44
N GLN A 93 12.82 -4.75 9.76
CA GLN A 93 12.54 -6.08 10.25
C GLN A 93 11.95 -6.00 11.67
N LEU A 94 12.51 -5.19 12.54
CA LEU A 94 11.98 -4.96 13.88
C LEU A 94 10.54 -4.43 13.86
N PHE A 95 10.25 -3.51 12.92
CA PHE A 95 8.87 -3.04 12.74
C PHE A 95 7.95 -4.16 12.29
N HIS A 96 8.39 -5.01 11.37
CA HIS A 96 7.59 -6.14 10.89
C HIS A 96 7.30 -7.14 12.02
N ASP A 97 8.29 -7.47 12.82
CA ASP A 97 8.17 -8.49 13.87
C ASP A 97 7.40 -7.96 15.09
N ASP A 98 7.86 -6.89 15.70
CA ASP A 98 7.42 -6.43 17.01
C ASP A 98 6.82 -5.01 17.01
N GLY A 99 7.20 -4.14 16.07
CA GLY A 99 6.79 -2.74 16.05
C GLY A 99 5.29 -2.58 15.77
N ASN A 100 4.69 -1.61 16.45
CA ASN A 100 3.28 -1.27 16.32
C ASN A 100 3.06 0.04 15.58
N ILE A 101 3.82 1.08 15.92
CA ILE A 101 3.73 2.42 15.34
C ILE A 101 5.10 2.80 14.79
N LEU A 102 5.17 3.15 13.50
CA LEU A 102 6.38 3.61 12.83
C LEU A 102 6.25 5.10 12.49
N ILE A 103 7.11 5.92 13.07
CA ILE A 103 7.14 7.37 12.85
C ILE A 103 8.19 7.65 11.79
N VAL A 104 7.79 8.20 10.65
CA VAL A 104 8.68 8.38 9.49
C VAL A 104 8.85 9.85 9.08
N ALA A 105 10.09 10.20 8.73
CA ALA A 105 10.40 11.47 8.07
C ALA A 105 11.14 11.17 6.75
N GLU A 106 10.42 11.26 5.63
CA GLU A 106 10.86 11.00 4.25
C GLU A 106 11.30 9.54 3.94
N LYS A 107 11.94 8.86 4.89
CA LYS A 107 12.30 7.45 4.79
C LYS A 107 11.03 6.59 4.77
N TYR A 108 11.01 5.54 3.98
CA TYR A 108 9.90 4.60 3.82
C TYR A 108 8.59 5.16 3.19
N GLN A 109 8.56 6.43 2.82
CA GLN A 109 7.46 6.96 1.99
C GLN A 109 7.46 6.35 0.58
N THR A 110 8.63 5.85 0.14
CA THR A 110 8.79 5.07 -1.10
C THR A 110 9.54 3.78 -0.79
N GLY A 111 9.27 2.69 -1.55
CA GLY A 111 10.00 1.42 -1.41
C GLY A 111 9.72 0.61 -0.13
N PHE A 112 8.78 1.02 0.70
CA PHE A 112 8.39 0.28 1.91
C PHE A 112 7.21 -0.64 1.63
N ASP A 113 7.37 -1.90 2.00
CA ASP A 113 6.35 -2.93 1.82
C ASP A 113 6.05 -3.59 3.17
N GLU A 114 4.87 -3.27 3.73
CA GLU A 114 4.36 -3.83 4.98
C GLU A 114 2.86 -4.15 4.82
N PRO A 115 2.52 -5.41 4.56
CA PRO A 115 1.12 -5.81 4.37
C PRO A 115 0.23 -5.59 5.59
N LEU A 116 0.82 -5.61 6.81
CA LEU A 116 0.11 -5.40 8.06
C LEU A 116 -0.18 -3.91 8.35
N LEU A 117 0.33 -3.00 7.53
CA LEU A 117 0.09 -1.58 7.69
C LEU A 117 -1.39 -1.27 7.39
N HIS A 118 -2.16 -0.98 8.44
CA HIS A 118 -3.59 -0.70 8.37
C HIS A 118 -3.89 0.79 8.43
N THR A 119 -3.21 1.52 9.32
CA THR A 119 -3.52 2.92 9.60
C THR A 119 -2.36 3.83 9.23
N MET A 120 -2.66 4.97 8.64
CA MET A 120 -1.68 6.03 8.39
C MET A 120 -2.17 7.34 8.98
N ILE A 121 -1.30 7.97 9.77
CA ILE A 121 -1.49 9.33 10.26
C ILE A 121 -0.59 10.25 9.44
N VAL A 122 -1.15 11.33 8.89
CA VAL A 122 -0.42 12.27 8.05
C VAL A 122 -0.31 13.61 8.73
N ASP A 123 0.90 14.02 9.12
CA ASP A 123 1.21 15.36 9.63
C ASP A 123 2.25 16.06 8.74
N LYS A 124 1.98 16.02 7.44
CA LYS A 124 2.81 16.60 6.40
C LYS A 124 1.97 17.04 5.22
N LYS A 125 2.28 18.21 4.65
CA LYS A 125 1.64 18.60 3.39
C LYS A 125 2.08 17.67 2.27
N LEU A 126 1.12 16.94 1.71
CA LEU A 126 1.31 16.04 0.59
C LEU A 126 0.88 16.71 -0.71
N ARG A 127 1.68 16.56 -1.79
CA ARG A 127 1.37 17.15 -3.11
C ARG A 127 1.77 16.21 -4.23
N GLY A 128 0.94 16.16 -5.28
CA GLY A 128 1.22 15.44 -6.52
C GLY A 128 1.61 13.97 -6.30
N VAL A 129 2.62 13.51 -7.03
CA VAL A 129 3.13 12.13 -6.98
C VAL A 129 3.45 11.64 -5.57
N LYS A 130 3.99 12.52 -4.70
CA LYS A 130 4.34 12.15 -3.32
C LYS A 130 3.13 11.77 -2.48
N ALA A 131 1.97 12.41 -2.69
CA ALA A 131 0.74 12.04 -2.00
C ALA A 131 0.33 10.61 -2.38
N VAL A 132 0.28 10.33 -3.68
CA VAL A 132 -0.07 9.01 -4.19
C VAL A 132 0.90 7.93 -3.70
N GLN A 133 2.21 8.19 -3.80
CA GLN A 133 3.24 7.25 -3.35
C GLN A 133 3.18 6.96 -1.86
N THR A 134 2.89 7.96 -1.04
CA THR A 134 2.79 7.81 0.41
C THR A 134 1.53 7.03 0.79
N LEU A 135 0.36 7.47 0.32
CA LEU A 135 -0.91 6.87 0.73
C LEU A 135 -1.10 5.46 0.15
N SER A 136 -0.55 5.16 -1.02
CA SER A 136 -0.61 3.82 -1.61
C SER A 136 0.13 2.75 -0.79
N ARG A 137 0.94 3.12 0.21
CA ARG A 137 1.55 2.14 1.14
C ARG A 137 0.49 1.38 1.95
N LEU A 138 -0.66 2.00 2.21
CA LEU A 138 -1.78 1.32 2.86
C LEU A 138 -2.44 0.25 1.98
N ASN A 139 -2.33 0.37 0.67
CA ASN A 139 -3.00 -0.52 -0.28
C ASN A 139 -2.31 -1.89 -0.43
N ARG A 140 -1.29 -2.17 0.39
CA ARG A 140 -0.71 -3.51 0.46
C ARG A 140 -1.71 -4.49 1.05
N THR A 141 -1.94 -5.55 0.33
CA THR A 141 -3.00 -6.51 0.64
C THR A 141 -2.52 -7.59 1.61
N HIS A 142 -3.41 -8.00 2.49
CA HIS A 142 -3.25 -9.13 3.39
C HIS A 142 -4.59 -9.87 3.49
N PRO A 143 -4.64 -11.22 3.60
CA PRO A 143 -5.89 -11.98 3.62
C PRO A 143 -6.90 -11.52 4.68
N ASP A 144 -6.40 -11.05 5.82
CA ASP A 144 -7.23 -10.61 6.94
C ASP A 144 -7.45 -9.08 6.95
N LYS A 145 -6.95 -8.36 5.93
CA LYS A 145 -7.10 -6.91 5.83
C LYS A 145 -8.33 -6.57 5.00
N GLN A 146 -9.33 -6.01 5.63
CA GLN A 146 -10.62 -5.68 5.01
C GLN A 146 -10.78 -4.20 4.70
N ASP A 147 -10.04 -3.34 5.43
CA ASP A 147 -10.11 -1.90 5.32
C ASP A 147 -8.76 -1.24 5.60
N THR A 148 -8.69 0.06 5.41
CA THR A 148 -7.57 0.92 5.80
C THR A 148 -8.11 2.19 6.41
N PHE A 149 -7.29 2.84 7.24
CA PHE A 149 -7.69 4.02 7.98
C PHE A 149 -6.66 5.13 7.84
N ILE A 150 -7.11 6.35 7.54
CA ILE A 150 -6.23 7.52 7.39
C ILE A 150 -6.78 8.65 8.24
N ILE A 151 -5.91 9.26 9.05
CA ILE A 151 -6.15 10.56 9.69
C ILE A 151 -5.14 11.53 9.10
N ASP A 152 -5.61 12.65 8.59
CA ASP A 152 -4.78 13.71 8.05
C ASP A 152 -4.96 15.00 8.85
N PHE A 153 -3.89 15.50 9.46
CA PHE A 153 -3.90 16.73 10.26
C PHE A 153 -3.63 18.00 9.46
N VAL A 154 -3.24 17.87 8.19
CA VAL A 154 -2.68 18.99 7.40
C VAL A 154 -3.36 19.20 6.06
N ASN A 155 -3.74 18.11 5.39
CA ASN A 155 -4.29 18.19 4.04
C ASN A 155 -5.81 18.10 4.08
N THR A 156 -6.47 18.89 3.22
CA THR A 156 -7.90 18.76 3.01
C THR A 156 -8.20 17.64 2.02
N LYS A 157 -9.46 17.20 1.97
CA LYS A 157 -9.93 16.24 1.00
C LYS A 157 -9.64 16.70 -0.44
N GLU A 158 -9.80 17.99 -0.69
CA GLU A 158 -9.55 18.63 -1.99
C GLU A 158 -8.06 18.60 -2.37
N ASP A 159 -7.15 18.80 -1.41
CA ASP A 159 -5.70 18.67 -1.65
C ASP A 159 -5.34 17.27 -2.13
N ILE A 160 -5.88 16.27 -1.45
CA ILE A 160 -5.63 14.86 -1.79
C ILE A 160 -6.25 14.50 -3.14
N LEU A 161 -7.50 14.91 -3.39
CA LEU A 161 -8.15 14.70 -4.70
C LEU A 161 -7.35 15.34 -5.84
N LYS A 162 -6.89 16.60 -5.67
CA LYS A 162 -6.03 17.26 -6.67
C LYS A 162 -4.72 16.52 -6.91
N ALA A 163 -4.13 15.96 -5.86
CA ALA A 163 -2.89 15.21 -6.00
C ALA A 163 -3.07 13.89 -6.78
N PHE A 164 -4.22 13.26 -6.66
CA PHE A 164 -4.56 12.03 -7.36
C PHE A 164 -5.10 12.26 -8.78
N GLN A 165 -5.66 13.43 -9.05
CA GLN A 165 -6.33 13.75 -10.31
C GLN A 165 -5.48 13.49 -11.57
N PRO A 166 -4.17 13.83 -11.66
CA PRO A 166 -3.36 13.52 -12.84
C PRO A 166 -3.28 12.03 -13.14
N PHE A 167 -3.23 11.20 -12.10
CA PHE A 167 -3.14 9.74 -12.23
C PHE A 167 -4.47 9.13 -12.68
N TYR A 168 -5.58 9.76 -12.33
CA TYR A 168 -6.90 9.38 -12.86
C TYR A 168 -7.07 9.84 -14.32
N GLN A 169 -6.54 11.02 -14.67
CA GLN A 169 -6.66 11.57 -16.01
C GLN A 169 -5.79 10.84 -17.05
N GLU A 170 -4.57 10.48 -16.70
CA GLU A 170 -3.71 9.65 -17.57
C GLU A 170 -4.34 8.28 -17.85
N THR A 171 -5.15 7.80 -16.93
CA THR A 171 -5.86 6.52 -17.07
C THR A 171 -7.18 6.69 -17.85
N SER A 172 -7.83 7.86 -17.80
CA SER A 172 -9.07 8.13 -18.51
C SER A 172 -8.89 8.38 -20.02
N LEU A 173 -7.65 8.63 -20.47
CA LEU A 173 -7.31 8.68 -21.89
C LEU A 173 -7.36 7.30 -22.56
N SER A 174 -7.48 6.22 -21.78
CA SER A 174 -7.66 4.87 -22.31
C SER A 174 -8.68 4.05 -21.53
N GLN A 175 -9.95 4.42 -21.64
CA GLN A 175 -11.09 3.69 -21.05
C GLN A 175 -11.33 3.95 -19.55
N GLU A 176 -12.60 4.10 -19.18
CA GLU A 176 -13.09 4.01 -17.80
C GLU A 176 -12.37 2.86 -17.09
N ILE A 177 -11.81 3.11 -15.89
CA ILE A 177 -11.20 2.04 -15.09
C ILE A 177 -12.34 1.07 -14.77
N ASN A 178 -12.52 0.13 -15.65
CA ASN A 178 -13.50 -0.90 -15.49
C ASN A 178 -12.86 -1.96 -14.58
N THR A 179 -13.15 -1.88 -13.28
CA THR A 179 -12.74 -2.91 -12.32
C THR A 179 -13.18 -4.31 -12.76
N ASP A 180 -14.20 -4.38 -13.64
CA ASP A 180 -14.65 -5.64 -14.23
C ASP A 180 -13.60 -6.28 -15.15
N LEU A 181 -12.62 -5.52 -15.65
CA LEU A 181 -11.56 -6.07 -16.49
C LEU A 181 -10.67 -7.08 -15.76
N ILE A 182 -10.43 -6.86 -14.46
CA ILE A 182 -9.63 -7.81 -13.67
C ILE A 182 -10.39 -9.12 -13.48
N TYR A 183 -11.70 -9.06 -13.19
CA TYR A 183 -12.55 -10.24 -13.07
C TYR A 183 -12.68 -10.98 -14.42
N LYS A 184 -12.78 -10.25 -15.52
CA LYS A 184 -12.77 -10.84 -16.87
C LYS A 184 -11.44 -11.56 -17.14
N THR A 185 -10.31 -10.92 -16.81
CA THR A 185 -8.98 -11.50 -16.99
C THR A 185 -8.79 -12.75 -16.13
N GLN A 186 -9.24 -12.70 -14.88
CA GLN A 186 -9.28 -13.86 -13.98
C GLN A 186 -10.07 -15.02 -14.57
N LYS A 187 -11.29 -14.75 -15.03
CA LYS A 187 -12.14 -15.76 -15.67
C LYS A 187 -11.48 -16.36 -16.91
N MET A 188 -10.83 -15.55 -17.73
CA MET A 188 -10.08 -16.02 -18.89
C MET A 188 -8.90 -16.92 -18.51
N LEU A 189 -8.17 -16.59 -17.45
CA LEU A 189 -7.10 -17.42 -16.90
C LEU A 189 -7.63 -18.79 -16.44
N ARG A 190 -8.72 -18.78 -15.66
CA ARG A 190 -9.33 -20.00 -15.13
C ARG A 190 -9.88 -20.93 -16.23
N ASN A 191 -10.27 -20.38 -17.38
CA ASN A 191 -10.72 -21.18 -18.53
C ASN A 191 -9.65 -22.12 -19.09
N PHE A 192 -8.36 -21.84 -18.87
CA PHE A 192 -7.28 -22.74 -19.26
C PHE A 192 -7.21 -24.01 -18.40
N LYS A 193 -7.86 -24.04 -17.23
CA LYS A 193 -7.88 -25.18 -16.28
C LYS A 193 -6.49 -25.69 -15.88
N ILE A 194 -5.51 -24.79 -15.84
CA ILE A 194 -4.11 -25.11 -15.48
C ILE A 194 -3.97 -25.22 -13.96
N TYR A 195 -4.73 -24.44 -13.21
CA TYR A 195 -4.75 -24.41 -11.75
C TYR A 195 -6.18 -24.34 -11.22
N ASP A 196 -6.35 -24.67 -9.98
CA ASP A 196 -7.60 -24.60 -9.25
C ASP A 196 -7.41 -23.94 -7.88
N ASP A 197 -8.52 -23.82 -7.10
CA ASP A 197 -8.49 -23.17 -5.80
C ASP A 197 -7.60 -23.91 -4.79
N SER A 198 -7.40 -25.23 -4.94
CA SER A 198 -6.52 -26.01 -4.06
C SER A 198 -5.04 -25.65 -4.30
N ASP A 199 -4.67 -25.37 -5.55
CA ASP A 199 -3.32 -24.94 -5.92
C ASP A 199 -3.04 -23.54 -5.37
N ILE A 200 -4.02 -22.62 -5.47
CA ILE A 200 -3.96 -21.28 -4.90
C ILE A 200 -3.80 -21.35 -3.38
N GLU A 201 -4.60 -22.15 -2.70
CA GLU A 201 -4.56 -22.30 -1.24
C GLU A 201 -3.21 -22.83 -0.75
N LYS A 202 -2.64 -23.84 -1.43
CA LYS A 202 -1.32 -24.41 -1.10
C LYS A 202 -0.22 -23.35 -1.15
N VAL A 203 -0.19 -22.55 -2.22
CA VAL A 203 0.81 -21.48 -2.38
C VAL A 203 0.64 -20.41 -1.32
N ASN A 204 -0.61 -20.01 -1.04
CA ASN A 204 -0.88 -18.98 -0.04
C ASN A 204 -0.55 -19.46 1.39
N LYS A 205 -0.82 -20.71 1.75
CA LYS A 205 -0.38 -21.29 3.04
C LYS A 205 1.14 -21.19 3.21
N ILE A 206 1.89 -21.48 2.16
CA ILE A 206 3.36 -21.37 2.19
C ILE A 206 3.78 -19.90 2.27
N TYR A 207 3.14 -19.02 1.51
CA TYR A 207 3.48 -17.60 1.45
C TYR A 207 3.29 -16.90 2.80
N PHE A 208 2.24 -17.26 3.55
CA PHE A 208 1.95 -16.69 4.87
C PHE A 208 2.54 -17.49 6.04
N ASP A 209 3.35 -18.51 5.78
CA ASP A 209 4.03 -19.30 6.80
C ASP A 209 5.22 -18.49 7.37
N GLU A 210 5.06 -17.97 8.58
CA GLU A 210 6.04 -17.12 9.25
C GLU A 210 7.37 -17.85 9.53
N ASP A 211 7.32 -19.15 9.83
CA ASP A 211 8.53 -19.94 10.12
C ASP A 211 9.37 -20.15 8.86
N LYS A 212 8.72 -20.39 7.72
CA LYS A 212 9.42 -20.48 6.43
C LYS A 212 9.95 -19.13 5.95
N ARG A 213 9.28 -18.03 6.28
CA ARG A 213 9.75 -16.66 6.00
C ARG A 213 11.05 -16.37 6.74
N LYS A 214 11.08 -16.63 8.03
CA LYS A 214 12.29 -16.44 8.88
C LYS A 214 13.46 -17.29 8.38
N ALA A 215 13.20 -18.47 7.83
CA ALA A 215 14.23 -19.36 7.31
C ALA A 215 14.66 -19.09 5.86
N ASN A 216 14.18 -18.04 5.19
CA ASN A 216 14.41 -17.74 3.76
C ASN A 216 14.10 -18.90 2.79
N LYS A 217 13.18 -19.81 3.18
CA LYS A 217 12.85 -21.04 2.41
C LYS A 217 11.56 -20.94 1.60
N ILE A 218 10.86 -19.80 1.67
CA ILE A 218 9.56 -19.61 1.01
C ILE A 218 9.65 -19.80 -0.48
N GLN A 219 10.66 -19.21 -1.12
CA GLN A 219 10.75 -19.20 -2.58
C GLN A 219 10.92 -20.61 -3.15
N ALA A 220 11.75 -21.44 -2.53
CA ALA A 220 11.93 -22.83 -2.91
C ALA A 220 10.65 -23.66 -2.66
N ALA A 221 9.99 -23.44 -1.52
CA ALA A 221 8.76 -24.16 -1.19
C ALA A 221 7.60 -23.81 -2.14
N ILE A 222 7.43 -22.53 -2.52
CA ILE A 222 6.44 -22.10 -3.51
C ILE A 222 6.76 -22.67 -4.89
N THR A 223 8.03 -22.63 -5.31
CA THR A 223 8.44 -23.20 -6.60
C THR A 223 8.09 -24.69 -6.66
N ASN A 224 8.36 -25.45 -5.60
CA ASN A 224 7.98 -26.86 -5.52
C ASN A 224 6.46 -27.07 -5.57
N ALA A 225 5.69 -26.22 -4.89
CA ALA A 225 4.23 -26.29 -4.91
C ALA A 225 3.65 -25.99 -6.31
N LEU A 226 4.34 -25.20 -7.12
CA LEU A 226 3.94 -24.85 -8.48
C LEU A 226 4.33 -25.89 -9.55
N LEU A 227 5.15 -26.90 -9.24
CA LEU A 227 5.58 -27.90 -10.21
C LEU A 227 4.43 -28.63 -10.94
N PRO A 228 3.34 -29.06 -10.25
CA PRO A 228 2.21 -29.70 -10.95
C PRO A 228 1.51 -28.75 -11.92
N VAL A 229 1.40 -27.47 -11.55
CA VAL A 229 0.81 -26.43 -12.39
C VAL A 229 1.68 -26.14 -13.60
N GLN A 230 3.01 -26.10 -13.41
CA GLN A 230 3.98 -25.96 -14.51
C GLN A 230 3.91 -27.14 -15.49
N GLN A 231 3.70 -28.36 -15.02
CA GLN A 231 3.51 -29.51 -15.86
C GLN A 231 2.27 -29.40 -16.76
N LYS A 232 1.13 -28.97 -16.16
CA LYS A 232 -0.11 -28.69 -16.91
C LYS A 232 0.10 -27.57 -17.94
N TYR A 233 0.85 -26.52 -17.59
CA TYR A 233 1.20 -25.44 -18.51
C TYR A 233 2.05 -25.95 -19.67
N ASN A 234 3.05 -26.78 -19.42
CA ASN A 234 3.94 -27.32 -20.45
C ASN A 234 3.20 -28.27 -21.43
N ALA A 235 2.08 -28.87 -21.00
CA ALA A 235 1.24 -29.69 -21.87
C ALA A 235 0.38 -28.88 -22.86
N LEU A 236 0.27 -27.57 -22.70
CA LEU A 236 -0.41 -26.70 -23.64
C LEU A 236 0.39 -26.55 -24.95
N ASN A 237 -0.31 -26.27 -26.05
CA ASN A 237 0.36 -25.86 -27.28
C ASN A 237 0.99 -24.47 -27.17
N GLN A 238 1.86 -24.10 -28.11
CA GLN A 238 2.65 -22.85 -28.07
C GLN A 238 1.78 -21.61 -28.00
N GLU A 239 0.70 -21.53 -28.76
CA GLU A 239 -0.23 -20.40 -28.78
C GLU A 239 -0.96 -20.26 -27.44
N GLN A 240 -1.43 -21.38 -26.88
CA GLN A 240 -2.09 -21.39 -25.57
C GLN A 240 -1.13 -20.98 -24.44
N ARG A 241 0.14 -21.44 -24.47
CA ARG A 241 1.17 -21.03 -23.52
C ARG A 241 1.43 -19.53 -23.59
N TYR A 242 1.54 -18.99 -24.81
CA TYR A 242 1.72 -17.55 -25.01
C TYR A 242 0.54 -16.75 -24.46
N GLN A 243 -0.69 -17.13 -24.79
CA GLN A 243 -1.90 -16.46 -24.34
C GLN A 243 -2.06 -16.54 -22.82
N PHE A 244 -1.88 -17.71 -22.24
CA PHE A 244 -1.94 -17.89 -20.79
C PHE A 244 -0.92 -17.01 -20.07
N ARG A 245 0.32 -17.02 -20.51
CA ARG A 245 1.39 -16.22 -19.91
C ARG A 245 1.15 -14.72 -20.04
N LYS A 246 0.64 -14.28 -21.18
CA LYS A 246 0.23 -12.90 -21.40
C LYS A 246 -0.89 -12.49 -20.44
N LEU A 247 -1.93 -13.29 -20.32
CA LEU A 247 -3.06 -13.06 -19.40
C LEU A 247 -2.60 -13.07 -17.93
N CYS A 248 -1.75 -14.02 -17.53
CA CYS A 248 -1.23 -14.10 -16.17
C CYS A 248 -0.46 -12.82 -15.78
N ARG A 249 0.43 -12.35 -16.65
CA ARG A 249 1.15 -11.09 -16.45
C ARG A 249 0.23 -9.86 -16.46
N THR A 250 -0.77 -9.88 -17.34
CA THR A 250 -1.76 -8.81 -17.42
C THR A 250 -2.58 -8.76 -16.13
N PHE A 251 -3.02 -9.90 -15.60
CA PHE A 251 -3.74 -10.00 -14.35
C PHE A 251 -2.93 -9.43 -13.17
N VAL A 252 -1.65 -9.81 -13.04
CA VAL A 252 -0.75 -9.30 -12.01
C VAL A 252 -0.59 -7.78 -12.13
N LYS A 253 -0.34 -7.26 -13.34
CA LYS A 253 -0.21 -5.81 -13.57
C LYS A 253 -1.48 -5.05 -13.25
N TRP A 254 -2.64 -5.56 -13.65
CA TRP A 254 -3.93 -4.96 -13.35
C TRP A 254 -4.22 -4.94 -11.86
N TYR A 255 -3.93 -6.03 -11.16
CA TYR A 255 -4.11 -6.09 -9.72
C TYR A 255 -3.22 -5.08 -9.00
N ASP A 256 -1.92 -5.04 -9.32
CA ASP A 256 -0.97 -4.05 -8.78
C ASP A 256 -1.46 -2.62 -9.04
N TYR A 257 -1.94 -2.34 -10.23
CA TYR A 257 -2.42 -1.04 -10.63
C TYR A 257 -3.71 -0.64 -9.90
N ILE A 258 -4.71 -1.52 -9.90
CA ILE A 258 -6.01 -1.25 -9.28
C ILE A 258 -5.87 -1.06 -7.76
N THR A 259 -5.04 -1.87 -7.10
CA THR A 259 -4.82 -1.74 -5.65
C THR A 259 -4.03 -0.48 -5.25
N GLN A 260 -3.37 0.18 -6.20
CA GLN A 260 -2.76 1.49 -5.97
C GLN A 260 -3.79 2.64 -6.03
N ILE A 261 -4.85 2.46 -6.78
CA ILE A 261 -5.82 3.52 -7.09
C ILE A 261 -7.09 3.38 -6.26
N THR A 262 -7.57 2.16 -6.06
CA THR A 262 -8.83 1.89 -5.37
C THR A 262 -8.66 0.83 -4.28
N ARG A 263 -9.56 0.87 -3.29
CA ARG A 263 -9.62 -0.14 -2.25
C ARG A 263 -10.28 -1.40 -2.80
N MET A 264 -9.50 -2.42 -3.07
CA MET A 264 -9.98 -3.71 -3.51
C MET A 264 -9.66 -4.76 -2.43
N PHE A 265 -10.67 -5.12 -1.65
CA PHE A 265 -10.53 -6.09 -0.54
C PHE A 265 -11.22 -7.41 -0.87
N ASP A 266 -10.96 -7.95 -2.05
CA ASP A 266 -11.37 -9.28 -2.44
C ASP A 266 -10.27 -10.27 -2.05
N LYS A 267 -10.53 -11.07 -1.00
CA LYS A 267 -9.57 -12.04 -0.48
C LYS A 267 -9.19 -13.09 -1.53
N GLN A 268 -10.17 -13.61 -2.27
CA GLN A 268 -9.93 -14.65 -3.27
C GLN A 268 -9.09 -14.10 -4.43
N MET A 269 -9.41 -12.89 -4.86
CA MET A 269 -8.64 -12.19 -5.89
C MET A 269 -7.20 -11.94 -5.45
N HIS A 270 -6.99 -11.57 -4.18
CA HIS A 270 -5.66 -11.37 -3.64
C HIS A 270 -4.84 -12.65 -3.56
N GLU A 271 -5.45 -13.73 -3.09
CA GLU A 271 -4.82 -15.04 -3.02
C GLU A 271 -4.41 -15.54 -4.42
N GLU A 272 -5.25 -15.32 -5.42
CA GLU A 272 -4.96 -15.65 -6.81
C GLU A 272 -3.90 -14.72 -7.41
N TYR A 273 -3.87 -13.44 -7.03
CA TYR A 273 -2.78 -12.52 -7.41
C TYR A 273 -1.42 -13.00 -6.88
N ILE A 274 -1.32 -13.39 -5.60
CA ILE A 274 -0.08 -13.94 -5.04
C ILE A 274 0.33 -15.16 -5.85
N PHE A 275 -0.57 -16.09 -6.05
CA PHE A 275 -0.34 -17.31 -6.84
C PHE A 275 0.18 -16.98 -8.25
N CYS A 276 -0.52 -16.13 -9.00
CA CYS A 276 -0.15 -15.71 -10.34
C CYS A 276 1.17 -14.96 -10.41
N SER A 277 1.51 -14.18 -9.38
CA SER A 277 2.77 -13.44 -9.32
C SER A 277 4.00 -14.36 -9.25
N TYR A 278 3.86 -15.49 -8.56
CA TYR A 278 4.89 -16.54 -8.52
C TYR A 278 4.84 -17.42 -9.76
N LEU A 279 3.66 -17.80 -10.22
CA LEU A 279 3.50 -18.62 -11.42
C LEU A 279 4.11 -17.93 -12.65
N ALA A 280 3.89 -16.63 -12.83
CA ALA A 280 4.46 -15.86 -13.95
C ALA A 280 6.00 -15.85 -13.99
N LYS A 281 6.66 -16.13 -12.86
CA LYS A 281 8.13 -16.26 -12.76
C LYS A 281 8.61 -17.66 -13.05
N VAL A 282 7.81 -18.68 -12.75
CA VAL A 282 8.16 -20.10 -12.86
C VAL A 282 7.85 -20.65 -14.25
N VAL A 283 6.78 -20.17 -14.91
CA VAL A 283 6.47 -20.64 -16.28
C VAL A 283 7.50 -20.13 -17.28
N PRO A 284 8.14 -21.02 -18.04
CA PRO A 284 9.18 -20.63 -18.99
C PRO A 284 8.60 -19.77 -20.12
N ALA A 285 9.42 -18.86 -20.63
CA ALA A 285 9.16 -18.27 -21.95
C ALA A 285 9.42 -19.36 -22.99
N ASP A 286 8.51 -19.53 -23.94
CA ASP A 286 8.90 -20.26 -25.15
C ASP A 286 10.13 -19.56 -25.73
N PRO A 287 11.14 -20.31 -26.20
CA PRO A 287 12.26 -19.71 -26.92
C PRO A 287 11.64 -18.85 -28.03
N SER A 288 11.95 -17.58 -28.01
CA SER A 288 11.47 -16.64 -29.01
C SER A 288 11.87 -17.24 -30.37
N VAL A 289 10.91 -17.66 -31.18
CA VAL A 289 11.08 -17.60 -32.61
C VAL A 289 11.63 -16.20 -32.85
N PRO A 290 12.82 -16.05 -33.50
CA PRO A 290 13.31 -14.73 -33.81
C PRO A 290 12.17 -14.01 -34.51
N PHE A 291 11.59 -13.04 -33.84
CA PHE A 291 10.58 -12.18 -34.43
C PHE A 291 11.35 -11.47 -35.54
N GLU A 292 11.18 -11.91 -36.77
CA GLU A 292 11.44 -11.02 -37.87
C GLU A 292 10.56 -9.82 -37.62
N LEU A 293 11.17 -8.75 -37.16
CA LEU A 293 10.62 -7.40 -37.05
C LEU A 293 10.32 -6.92 -38.50
N GLY A 294 9.55 -7.76 -39.22
CA GLY A 294 9.05 -7.40 -40.52
C GLY A 294 8.08 -6.24 -40.38
N ASP A 295 8.04 -5.45 -41.35
CA ASP A 295 7.20 -4.30 -41.74
C ASP A 295 6.18 -3.69 -40.76
N ARG A 296 5.71 -4.39 -39.72
CA ARG A 296 4.77 -3.86 -38.69
C ARG A 296 5.41 -2.93 -37.67
N VAL A 297 6.71 -3.04 -37.42
CA VAL A 297 7.42 -2.14 -36.49
C VAL A 297 7.85 -0.87 -37.19
N LYS A 298 7.97 -0.88 -38.51
CA LYS A 298 8.24 0.35 -39.28
C LYS A 298 7.10 1.34 -39.20
N LEU A 299 5.85 0.92 -39.12
CA LEU A 299 4.67 1.82 -39.14
C LEU A 299 4.49 2.59 -37.80
N GLU A 300 4.78 2.01 -36.66
CA GLU A 300 4.64 2.71 -35.35
C GLU A 300 5.82 3.64 -35.05
N TYR A 301 7.00 3.36 -35.57
CA TYR A 301 8.18 4.19 -35.31
C TYR A 301 8.23 5.46 -36.18
N TYR A 302 7.57 5.46 -37.33
CA TYR A 302 7.53 6.62 -38.26
C TYR A 302 6.41 7.63 -37.97
N ASN A 303 5.51 7.32 -37.02
CA ASN A 303 4.49 8.27 -36.58
C ASN A 303 4.99 9.27 -35.51
N LEU A 304 6.28 9.33 -35.26
CA LEU A 304 6.95 10.38 -34.49
C LEU A 304 7.52 11.47 -35.40
N GLU A 305 6.85 11.80 -36.47
CA GLU A 305 7.11 13.08 -37.13
C GLU A 305 6.60 14.21 -36.23
N LYS A 306 7.52 15.13 -35.95
CA LYS A 306 7.30 16.37 -35.23
C LYS A 306 6.15 17.16 -35.90
N THR A 307 4.91 16.91 -35.47
CA THR A 307 3.74 17.58 -36.04
C THR A 307 3.48 18.94 -35.40
N TYR A 308 4.27 19.37 -34.40
CA TYR A 308 4.08 20.66 -33.78
C TYR A 308 5.41 21.21 -33.18
N GLU A 309 5.79 22.41 -33.62
CA GLU A 309 6.80 23.26 -33.02
C GLU A 309 6.14 24.54 -32.53
N GLY A 310 5.64 24.51 -31.28
CA GLY A 310 5.00 25.67 -30.67
C GLY A 310 4.65 25.41 -29.21
N SER A 311 4.44 26.48 -28.46
CA SER A 311 3.98 26.38 -27.08
C SER A 311 2.57 25.80 -27.04
N ILE A 312 2.37 24.70 -26.32
CA ILE A 312 1.05 24.11 -26.07
C ILE A 312 0.32 25.02 -25.08
N ASN A 313 -0.61 25.83 -25.58
CA ASN A 313 -1.61 26.44 -24.73
C ASN A 313 -2.66 25.37 -24.39
N LEU A 314 -2.62 24.87 -23.17
CA LEU A 314 -3.67 24.02 -22.62
C LEU A 314 -4.95 24.84 -22.46
N VAL A 315 -5.78 24.86 -23.48
CA VAL A 315 -7.15 25.34 -23.37
C VAL A 315 -7.90 24.30 -22.54
N LYS A 316 -8.37 24.74 -21.36
CA LYS A 316 -9.27 23.96 -20.51
C LYS A 316 -10.58 23.72 -21.25
N GLU A 317 -10.75 22.60 -21.87
CA GLU A 317 -12.10 22.08 -22.14
C GLU A 317 -12.56 21.35 -20.87
N GLU A 318 -13.64 21.87 -20.30
CA GLU A 318 -14.36 21.20 -19.20
C GLU A 318 -15.00 19.92 -19.75
N LYS A 319 -14.32 18.79 -19.57
CA LYS A 319 -14.92 17.47 -19.78
C LYS A 319 -15.05 16.78 -18.43
N GLY A 320 -16.29 16.54 -18.09
CA GLY A 320 -16.83 15.65 -17.07
C GLY A 320 -15.96 15.38 -15.84
N VAL A 321 -16.28 16.05 -14.74
CA VAL A 321 -15.70 15.77 -13.42
C VAL A 321 -16.06 14.33 -13.04
N TYR A 322 -15.04 13.46 -12.96
CA TYR A 322 -15.19 12.14 -12.38
C TYR A 322 -15.43 12.29 -10.87
N ASP A 323 -16.60 11.85 -10.40
CA ASP A 323 -16.96 11.85 -8.99
C ASP A 323 -16.61 10.49 -8.37
N PRO A 324 -15.54 10.39 -7.55
CA PRO A 324 -15.16 9.14 -6.86
C PRO A 324 -16.25 8.63 -5.91
N ALA A 325 -17.24 9.47 -5.54
CA ALA A 325 -18.35 9.07 -4.69
C ALA A 325 -19.39 8.19 -5.41
N LYS A 326 -19.31 8.05 -6.76
CA LYS A 326 -20.20 7.18 -7.54
C LYS A 326 -19.71 5.73 -7.66
N LEU A 327 -18.56 5.38 -7.13
CA LEU A 327 -18.21 3.98 -6.91
C LEU A 327 -19.17 3.41 -5.86
N LYS A 328 -19.96 2.40 -6.25
CA LYS A 328 -20.98 1.78 -5.41
C LYS A 328 -20.43 1.49 -4.02
N LYS A 329 -20.97 2.20 -3.04
CA LYS A 329 -20.69 1.94 -1.62
C LYS A 329 -21.22 0.56 -1.26
N PRO A 330 -20.48 -0.25 -0.50
CA PRO A 330 -21.07 -1.41 0.12
C PRO A 330 -22.16 -0.98 1.12
N VAL A 331 -23.15 -1.84 1.27
CA VAL A 331 -24.41 -1.69 2.00
C VAL A 331 -24.22 -1.12 3.42
N LYS A 332 -25.12 -0.22 3.79
CA LYS A 332 -25.34 0.37 5.11
C LYS A 332 -25.07 -0.61 6.26
N LEU A 333 -24.14 -0.24 7.10
CA LEU A 333 -24.08 -0.65 8.50
C LEU A 333 -24.80 0.39 9.35
N GLU A 334 -25.52 -0.09 10.38
CA GLU A 334 -26.29 0.70 11.33
C GLU A 334 -25.49 1.84 11.94
N GLU A 335 -26.18 2.90 12.34
CA GLU A 335 -25.67 4.12 12.98
C GLU A 335 -25.01 3.81 14.34
N THR A 336 -23.82 3.26 14.29
CA THR A 336 -22.87 3.30 15.40
C THR A 336 -21.83 4.36 15.04
N LEU A 337 -21.47 5.20 16.03
CA LEU A 337 -20.38 6.17 15.89
C LEU A 337 -19.20 5.53 15.15
N SER A 338 -18.64 6.23 14.18
CA SER A 338 -17.45 5.74 13.46
C SER A 338 -16.32 5.50 14.46
N PRO A 339 -15.37 4.60 14.15
CA PRO A 339 -14.21 4.39 15.03
C PRO A 339 -13.44 5.69 15.32
N LEU A 340 -13.46 6.65 14.39
CA LEU A 340 -12.82 7.95 14.58
C LEU A 340 -13.62 8.82 15.55
N GLU A 341 -14.95 8.89 15.43
CA GLU A 341 -15.81 9.63 16.35
C GLU A 341 -15.66 9.13 17.79
N GLN A 342 -15.60 7.81 18.01
CA GLN A 342 -15.35 7.24 19.35
C GLN A 342 -14.00 7.65 19.93
N VAL A 343 -12.95 7.69 19.10
CA VAL A 343 -11.63 8.16 19.53
C VAL A 343 -11.64 9.66 19.82
N ILE A 344 -12.31 10.44 18.98
CA ILE A 344 -12.45 11.91 19.16
C ILE A 344 -13.24 12.23 20.42
N GLU A 345 -14.35 11.52 20.68
CA GLU A 345 -15.14 11.69 21.90
C GLU A 345 -14.30 11.44 23.15
N LYS A 346 -13.57 10.31 23.20
CA LYS A 346 -12.66 9.96 24.28
C LYS A 346 -11.56 11.01 24.51
N ILE A 347 -10.99 11.55 23.42
CA ILE A 347 -9.98 12.61 23.50
C ILE A 347 -10.58 13.93 23.98
N ASN A 348 -11.76 14.28 23.49
CA ASN A 348 -12.47 15.49 23.94
C ASN A 348 -12.77 15.44 25.44
N GLU A 349 -13.20 14.29 25.96
CA GLU A 349 -13.39 14.08 27.40
C GLU A 349 -12.10 14.24 28.18
N GLN A 350 -10.99 13.66 27.70
CA GLN A 350 -9.71 13.68 28.41
C GLN A 350 -9.03 15.06 28.42
N TYR A 351 -9.20 15.85 27.37
CA TYR A 351 -8.46 17.12 27.17
C TYR A 351 -9.38 18.35 27.11
N MET A 352 -10.67 18.22 27.44
CA MET A 352 -11.67 19.32 27.31
C MET A 352 -11.61 19.99 25.93
N GLY A 353 -11.37 19.19 24.87
CA GLY A 353 -11.29 19.65 23.50
C GLY A 353 -12.63 19.59 22.78
N ASN A 354 -12.76 20.31 21.66
CA ASN A 354 -13.91 20.24 20.76
C ASN A 354 -13.42 19.74 19.38
N PHE A 355 -12.93 18.52 19.33
CA PHE A 355 -12.55 17.89 18.06
C PHE A 355 -13.79 17.39 17.36
N THR A 356 -13.82 17.49 16.05
CA THR A 356 -14.87 16.95 15.19
C THR A 356 -14.24 16.17 14.04
N GLU A 357 -14.98 15.23 13.51
CA GLU A 357 -14.62 14.56 12.27
C GLU A 357 -14.76 15.56 11.11
N GLY A 358 -13.63 15.85 10.40
CA GLY A 358 -13.56 16.83 9.34
C GLY A 358 -13.91 16.28 7.96
#